data_4741d52292d4dc50237b17c44a5b376f
#
_entry.id   4741d52292d4dc50237b17c44a5b376f
#
_cell.length_a   1.000
_cell.length_b   1.000
_cell.length_c   1.000
_cell.angle_alpha   90.00
_cell.angle_beta   90.00
_cell.angle_gamma   90.00
#
_symmetry.space_group_name_H-M   'P 1'
#
loop_
_entity.id
_entity.type
_entity.pdbx_description
1 polymer ?
#
loop_
_entity_poly.entity_id
_entity_poly.type
_entity_poly.pdbx_seq_one_letter_code
_entity_poly.pdbx_strand_id
1 'polypeptide(L)'
;MVFAALAFFGCDIIEAPYVVPTNQENVTVEFPALDLSTVYRKVLIEEYTGHRCTNCPSAHLVLEDLHERFGDTLAIVGIHATSLANTSNRFPYNFHTPAGDALAEDFGINAIPAAIINREYQQGGWPKDEWLQKINQVDRSQVRAAIQVINQYDADLKLKVNTKVTMLEDNDHPLRLSVFLIEDGIVKPQMSNTTTIEDYTHNHVLRAALNGTYGQPYEDAMPRLTEFTYACSVSFAEHDWNAANCTVVVFLYDVQSGEVVQVETAPVLQ
;
A
#
# COMPACT_ATOMS: atom_id res chain seq x y z
N MET A 1 -16.48 -15.56 -61.07
CA MET A 1 -15.35 -15.27 -60.15
C MET A 1 -15.90 -14.44 -59.02
N VAL A 2 -16.14 -15.08 -57.87
CA VAL A 2 -16.65 -14.41 -56.67
C VAL A 2 -15.46 -14.24 -55.76
N PHE A 3 -15.06 -12.99 -55.47
CA PHE A 3 -14.03 -12.68 -54.49
C PHE A 3 -14.66 -12.68 -53.09
N ALA A 4 -14.29 -13.63 -52.28
CA ALA A 4 -14.59 -13.63 -50.85
C ALA A 4 -13.64 -12.70 -50.11
N ALA A 5 -14.15 -11.62 -49.54
CA ALA A 5 -13.40 -10.76 -48.64
C ALA A 5 -13.32 -11.44 -47.27
N LEU A 6 -12.12 -11.86 -46.85
CA LEU A 6 -11.85 -12.26 -45.47
C LEU A 6 -11.72 -10.98 -44.61
N ALA A 7 -12.72 -10.78 -43.74
CA ALA A 7 -12.62 -9.80 -42.66
C ALA A 7 -11.74 -10.39 -41.52
N PHE A 8 -10.55 -9.85 -41.35
CA PHE A 8 -9.75 -10.10 -40.16
C PHE A 8 -10.33 -9.29 -39.00
N PHE A 9 -10.98 -9.96 -38.06
CA PHE A 9 -11.24 -9.40 -36.75
C PHE A 9 -9.91 -9.43 -35.98
N GLY A 10 -9.19 -8.32 -36.03
CA GLY A 10 -8.09 -8.09 -35.09
C GLY A 10 -8.69 -7.86 -33.71
N CYS A 11 -8.51 -8.79 -32.78
CA CYS A 11 -8.61 -8.46 -31.36
C CYS A 11 -7.47 -7.48 -31.06
N ASP A 12 -7.81 -6.22 -30.84
CA ASP A 12 -6.88 -5.25 -30.28
C ASP A 12 -6.55 -5.72 -28.85
N ILE A 13 -5.47 -6.46 -28.72
CA ILE A 13 -4.83 -6.69 -27.41
C ILE A 13 -4.13 -5.36 -27.10
N ILE A 14 -4.73 -4.55 -26.24
CA ILE A 14 -4.05 -3.40 -25.68
C ILE A 14 -2.96 -3.95 -24.77
N GLU A 15 -1.72 -4.03 -25.29
CA GLU A 15 -0.56 -4.32 -24.47
C GLU A 15 -0.37 -3.19 -23.45
N ALA A 16 -0.17 -3.58 -22.17
CA ALA A 16 0.26 -2.61 -21.16
C ALA A 16 1.55 -1.89 -21.63
N PRO A 17 1.68 -0.58 -21.40
CA PRO A 17 1.36 0.05 -20.11
C PRO A 17 0.01 0.75 -20.17
N TYR A 18 -0.86 0.38 -19.28
CA TYR A 18 -1.99 1.24 -18.96
C TYR A 18 -1.42 2.59 -18.56
N VAL A 19 -1.76 3.63 -19.32
CA VAL A 19 -1.45 5.00 -18.89
C VAL A 19 -2.26 5.23 -17.62
N VAL A 20 -1.65 4.96 -16.49
CA VAL A 20 -2.15 5.44 -15.20
C VAL A 20 -2.10 6.97 -15.33
N PRO A 21 -3.22 7.69 -15.18
CA PRO A 21 -3.14 9.14 -15.08
C PRO A 21 -2.18 9.43 -13.93
N THR A 22 -1.00 9.92 -14.25
CA THR A 22 -0.07 10.36 -13.23
C THR A 22 -0.68 11.63 -12.66
N ASN A 23 -1.34 11.54 -11.48
CA ASN A 23 -1.74 12.70 -10.70
C ASN A 23 -0.50 13.42 -10.15
N GLN A 24 0.61 13.36 -10.89
CA GLN A 24 1.85 14.01 -10.48
C GLN A 24 1.64 15.52 -10.49
N GLU A 25 1.76 16.09 -9.31
CA GLU A 25 1.72 17.52 -9.09
C GLU A 25 3.13 18.06 -8.76
N ASN A 26 3.28 19.37 -8.80
CA ASN A 26 4.51 20.00 -8.30
C ASN A 26 4.54 19.95 -6.78
N VAL A 27 5.69 19.66 -6.21
CA VAL A 27 5.94 19.80 -4.77
C VAL A 27 5.83 21.29 -4.40
N THR A 28 5.12 21.58 -3.29
CA THR A 28 4.83 22.95 -2.84
C THR A 28 5.36 23.26 -1.43
N VAL A 29 6.18 22.36 -0.90
CA VAL A 29 6.78 22.47 0.43
C VAL A 29 8.30 22.45 0.34
N GLU A 30 8.95 23.02 1.34
CA GLU A 30 10.38 22.81 1.57
C GLU A 30 10.57 21.66 2.56
N PHE A 31 11.39 20.68 2.19
CA PHE A 31 11.74 19.59 3.07
C PHE A 31 12.87 20.03 4.03
N PRO A 32 12.78 19.69 5.32
CA PRO A 32 13.88 19.90 6.23
C PRO A 32 15.13 19.14 5.78
N ALA A 33 16.30 19.61 6.21
CA ALA A 33 17.54 18.89 5.98
C ALA A 33 17.43 17.46 6.54
N LEU A 34 17.88 16.48 5.74
CA LEU A 34 17.83 15.09 6.14
C LEU A 34 18.85 14.83 7.26
N ASP A 35 18.37 14.37 8.41
CA ASP A 35 19.22 13.87 9.50
C ASP A 35 19.40 12.35 9.38
N LEU A 36 20.55 11.93 8.85
CA LEU A 36 20.85 10.52 8.64
C LEU A 36 20.88 9.71 9.94
N SER A 37 21.07 10.35 11.11
CA SER A 37 21.08 9.65 12.40
C SER A 37 19.70 9.16 12.83
N THR A 38 18.63 9.70 12.22
CA THR A 38 17.24 9.32 12.50
C THR A 38 16.65 8.40 11.43
N VAL A 39 17.41 8.11 10.35
CA VAL A 39 16.94 7.25 9.27
C VAL A 39 17.30 5.79 9.57
N TYR A 40 16.31 4.96 9.64
CA TYR A 40 16.43 3.51 9.77
C TYR A 40 15.53 2.80 8.78
N ARG A 41 15.90 1.58 8.40
CA ARG A 41 15.08 0.78 7.48
C ARG A 41 13.82 0.31 8.19
N LYS A 42 12.68 0.70 7.64
CA LYS A 42 11.36 0.24 8.05
C LYS A 42 10.90 -0.94 7.19
N VAL A 43 9.97 -1.71 7.69
CA VAL A 43 9.41 -2.89 7.02
C VAL A 43 7.95 -2.64 6.70
N LEU A 44 7.52 -3.00 5.49
CA LEU A 44 6.12 -2.99 5.08
C LEU A 44 5.51 -4.39 5.30
N ILE A 45 4.33 -4.44 5.89
CA ILE A 45 3.46 -5.62 5.88
C ILE A 45 2.13 -5.25 5.22
N GLU A 46 1.78 -5.95 4.15
CA GLU A 46 0.49 -5.86 3.46
C GLU A 46 -0.32 -7.09 3.88
N GLU A 47 -1.25 -6.90 4.84
CA GLU A 47 -2.12 -7.97 5.36
C GLU A 47 -3.40 -8.05 4.54
N TYR A 48 -3.71 -9.22 4.02
CA TYR A 48 -4.92 -9.52 3.27
C TYR A 48 -5.98 -10.11 4.18
N THR A 49 -7.13 -9.44 4.24
CA THR A 49 -8.18 -9.66 5.21
C THR A 49 -9.59 -9.55 4.60
N GLY A 50 -10.63 -9.71 5.41
CA GLY A 50 -12.01 -9.51 5.00
C GLY A 50 -12.98 -9.59 6.16
N HIS A 51 -14.00 -8.73 6.16
CA HIS A 51 -14.97 -8.63 7.27
C HIS A 51 -15.83 -9.91 7.44
N ARG A 52 -15.86 -10.80 6.44
CA ARG A 52 -16.55 -12.11 6.53
C ARG A 52 -15.61 -13.28 6.84
N CYS A 53 -14.32 -12.98 7.02
CA CYS A 53 -13.32 -13.97 7.37
C CYS A 53 -13.38 -14.29 8.87
N THR A 54 -13.64 -15.53 9.21
CA THR A 54 -13.82 -15.97 10.60
C THR A 54 -12.54 -16.01 11.41
N ASN A 55 -11.39 -16.16 10.73
CA ASN A 55 -10.07 -16.27 11.36
C ASN A 55 -9.28 -14.94 11.38
N CYS A 56 -9.72 -13.94 10.59
CA CYS A 56 -9.00 -12.67 10.47
C CYS A 56 -8.87 -11.89 11.79
N PRO A 57 -9.88 -11.88 12.71
CA PRO A 57 -9.68 -11.24 14.00
C PRO A 57 -8.49 -11.76 14.80
N SER A 58 -8.17 -13.05 14.69
CA SER A 58 -6.97 -13.60 15.34
C SER A 58 -5.64 -13.16 14.70
N ALA A 59 -5.66 -12.79 13.43
CA ALA A 59 -4.51 -12.24 12.73
C ALA A 59 -4.32 -10.75 13.08
N HIS A 60 -5.43 -10.01 13.25
CA HIS A 60 -5.37 -8.62 13.69
C HIS A 60 -4.74 -8.48 15.09
N LEU A 61 -4.99 -9.44 16.02
CA LEU A 61 -4.28 -9.47 17.30
C LEU A 61 -2.76 -9.70 17.16
N VAL A 62 -2.36 -10.49 16.16
CA VAL A 62 -0.92 -10.65 15.84
C VAL A 62 -0.35 -9.34 15.30
N LEU A 63 -1.09 -8.61 14.45
CA LEU A 63 -0.64 -7.30 13.96
C LEU A 63 -0.52 -6.28 15.08
N GLU A 64 -1.44 -6.25 16.04
CA GLU A 64 -1.36 -5.39 17.21
C GLU A 64 -0.07 -5.68 18.04
N ASP A 65 0.22 -6.95 18.32
CA ASP A 65 1.47 -7.36 19.01
C ASP A 65 2.72 -6.98 18.21
N LEU A 66 2.70 -7.14 16.88
CA LEU A 66 3.79 -6.73 16.01
C LEU A 66 3.97 -5.21 16.00
N HIS A 67 2.87 -4.46 15.97
CA HIS A 67 2.92 -2.99 16.03
C HIS A 67 3.46 -2.50 17.38
N GLU A 68 3.01 -3.06 18.48
CA GLU A 68 3.55 -2.75 19.82
C GLU A 68 5.04 -3.04 19.90
N ARG A 69 5.50 -4.13 19.29
CA ARG A 69 6.89 -4.59 19.36
C ARG A 69 7.83 -3.79 18.47
N PHE A 70 7.41 -3.41 17.27
CA PHE A 70 8.26 -2.76 16.26
C PHE A 70 8.01 -1.25 16.16
N GLY A 71 6.89 -0.76 16.66
CA GLY A 71 6.51 0.65 16.61
C GLY A 71 6.64 1.23 15.19
N ASP A 72 7.20 2.42 15.10
CA ASP A 72 7.38 3.15 13.84
C ASP A 72 8.28 2.45 12.80
N THR A 73 8.91 1.32 13.17
CA THR A 73 9.73 0.56 12.22
C THR A 73 8.93 -0.44 11.38
N LEU A 74 7.62 -0.57 11.63
CA LEU A 74 6.70 -1.43 10.90
C LEU A 74 5.53 -0.61 10.35
N ALA A 75 5.44 -0.52 9.03
CA ALA A 75 4.27 0.03 8.35
C ALA A 75 3.29 -1.10 8.02
N ILE A 76 2.03 -0.94 8.41
CA ILE A 76 0.98 -1.94 8.21
C ILE A 76 -0.05 -1.41 7.23
N VAL A 77 -0.44 -2.23 6.25
CA VAL A 77 -1.53 -1.96 5.30
C VAL A 77 -2.48 -3.14 5.30
N GLY A 78 -3.71 -2.94 5.76
CA GLY A 78 -4.78 -3.95 5.75
C GLY A 78 -5.59 -3.90 4.45
N ILE A 79 -5.49 -4.93 3.65
CA ILE A 79 -6.11 -5.01 2.33
C ILE A 79 -7.31 -5.97 2.40
N HIS A 80 -8.51 -5.42 2.35
CA HIS A 80 -9.71 -6.23 2.25
C HIS A 80 -9.85 -6.79 0.84
N ALA A 81 -9.72 -8.10 0.71
CA ALA A 81 -9.69 -8.80 -0.58
C ALA A 81 -10.44 -10.13 -0.52
N THR A 82 -10.52 -10.80 -1.67
CA THR A 82 -11.21 -12.07 -1.88
C THR A 82 -12.74 -11.97 -1.69
N SER A 83 -13.45 -13.07 -1.93
CA SER A 83 -14.90 -13.13 -1.71
C SER A 83 -15.32 -12.93 -0.25
N LEU A 84 -14.39 -13.03 0.71
CA LEU A 84 -14.65 -12.81 2.13
C LEU A 84 -14.67 -11.31 2.51
N ALA A 85 -14.28 -10.43 1.61
CA ALA A 85 -14.47 -8.98 1.73
C ALA A 85 -15.71 -8.46 0.97
N ASN A 86 -16.43 -9.34 0.23
CA ASN A 86 -17.64 -8.95 -0.50
C ASN A 86 -18.76 -8.51 0.44
N THR A 87 -19.51 -7.51 0.03
CA THR A 87 -20.69 -7.04 0.76
C THR A 87 -21.82 -8.06 0.82
N SER A 88 -22.65 -7.96 1.84
CA SER A 88 -23.89 -8.70 2.00
C SER A 88 -24.87 -7.91 2.88
N ASN A 89 -26.10 -8.39 3.05
CA ASN A 89 -27.11 -7.71 3.91
C ASN A 89 -26.59 -7.49 5.34
N ARG A 90 -25.79 -8.42 5.88
CA ARG A 90 -25.20 -8.31 7.22
C ARG A 90 -23.91 -7.50 7.23
N PHE A 91 -23.19 -7.46 6.13
CA PHE A 91 -21.91 -6.77 5.94
C PHE A 91 -22.03 -5.79 4.77
N PRO A 92 -22.77 -4.68 4.91
CA PRO A 92 -23.10 -3.80 3.81
C PRO A 92 -21.96 -2.86 3.40
N TYR A 93 -20.95 -2.69 4.27
CA TYR A 93 -19.84 -1.78 4.01
C TYR A 93 -18.86 -2.38 3.03
N ASN A 94 -18.49 -1.63 1.98
CA ASN A 94 -17.54 -2.07 0.99
C ASN A 94 -16.12 -1.60 1.36
N PHE A 95 -15.27 -2.56 1.70
CA PHE A 95 -13.85 -2.32 1.99
C PHE A 95 -12.93 -2.54 0.78
N HIS A 96 -13.44 -3.10 -0.31
CA HIS A 96 -12.62 -3.33 -1.51
C HIS A 96 -12.09 -2.02 -2.10
N THR A 97 -10.88 -2.07 -2.59
CA THR A 97 -10.29 -1.03 -3.43
C THR A 97 -9.76 -1.66 -4.72
N PRO A 98 -9.81 -0.94 -5.86
CA PRO A 98 -9.24 -1.48 -7.11
C PRO A 98 -7.76 -1.89 -6.97
N ALA A 99 -6.99 -1.13 -6.20
CA ALA A 99 -5.59 -1.46 -5.94
C ALA A 99 -5.44 -2.72 -5.09
N GLY A 100 -6.26 -2.87 -4.04
CA GLY A 100 -6.23 -4.05 -3.17
C GLY A 100 -6.60 -5.33 -3.91
N ASP A 101 -7.60 -5.26 -4.79
CA ASP A 101 -8.02 -6.41 -5.60
C ASP A 101 -6.92 -6.82 -6.59
N ALA A 102 -6.30 -5.86 -7.30
CA ALA A 102 -5.21 -6.13 -8.23
C ALA A 102 -3.97 -6.72 -7.52
N LEU A 103 -3.59 -6.17 -6.36
CA LEU A 103 -2.48 -6.71 -5.58
C LEU A 103 -2.77 -8.12 -5.06
N ALA A 104 -4.01 -8.40 -4.63
CA ALA A 104 -4.41 -9.74 -4.22
C ALA A 104 -4.33 -10.76 -5.37
N GLU A 105 -4.67 -10.34 -6.60
CA GLU A 105 -4.52 -11.16 -7.80
C GLU A 105 -3.05 -11.43 -8.12
N ASP A 106 -2.20 -10.39 -8.13
CA ASP A 106 -0.77 -10.48 -8.46
C ASP A 106 -0.01 -11.40 -7.49
N PHE A 107 -0.31 -11.33 -6.19
CA PHE A 107 0.28 -12.22 -5.18
C PHE A 107 -0.44 -13.57 -5.05
N GLY A 108 -1.49 -13.81 -5.85
CA GLY A 108 -2.24 -15.06 -5.84
C GLY A 108 -2.94 -15.34 -4.51
N ILE A 109 -3.44 -14.31 -3.84
CA ILE A 109 -4.11 -14.41 -2.54
C ILE A 109 -5.49 -15.07 -2.72
N ASN A 110 -5.58 -16.36 -2.44
CA ASN A 110 -6.81 -17.13 -2.54
C ASN A 110 -7.40 -17.50 -1.17
N ALA A 111 -6.62 -17.35 -0.12
CA ALA A 111 -7.00 -17.62 1.26
C ALA A 111 -6.51 -16.50 2.17
N ILE A 112 -7.34 -16.14 3.15
CA ILE A 112 -7.06 -15.11 4.16
C ILE A 112 -7.37 -15.64 5.58
N PRO A 113 -6.70 -15.14 6.64
CA PRO A 113 -5.69 -14.09 6.63
C PRO A 113 -4.34 -14.55 6.04
N ALA A 114 -3.68 -13.66 5.30
CA ALA A 114 -2.35 -13.86 4.75
C ALA A 114 -1.63 -12.50 4.68
N ALA A 115 -0.30 -12.48 4.63
CA ALA A 115 0.42 -11.23 4.42
C ALA A 115 1.58 -11.39 3.45
N ILE A 116 1.86 -10.29 2.74
CA ILE A 116 3.10 -10.08 2.00
C ILE A 116 3.97 -9.15 2.84
N ILE A 117 5.21 -9.56 3.09
CA ILE A 117 6.13 -8.83 3.95
C ILE A 117 7.25 -8.28 3.08
N ASN A 118 7.43 -6.96 3.16
CA ASN A 118 8.43 -6.20 2.41
C ASN A 118 8.39 -6.44 0.90
N ARG A 119 7.21 -6.84 0.39
CA ARG A 119 6.94 -7.25 -0.99
C ARG A 119 7.81 -8.40 -1.52
N GLU A 120 8.46 -9.14 -0.63
CA GLU A 120 9.06 -10.41 -1.01
C GLU A 120 7.98 -11.32 -1.58
N TYR A 121 8.14 -11.73 -2.85
CA TYR A 121 7.11 -12.50 -3.53
C TYR A 121 6.92 -13.87 -2.86
N GLN A 122 5.72 -14.09 -2.37
CA GLN A 122 5.24 -15.36 -1.87
C GLN A 122 3.83 -15.59 -2.41
N GLN A 123 3.67 -16.57 -3.27
CA GLN A 123 2.36 -16.90 -3.81
C GLN A 123 1.38 -17.30 -2.69
N GLY A 124 0.26 -16.58 -2.59
CA GLY A 124 -0.74 -16.80 -1.55
C GLY A 124 -0.43 -16.12 -0.22
N GLY A 125 0.72 -15.44 -0.11
CA GLY A 125 1.17 -14.76 1.10
C GLY A 125 1.63 -15.71 2.22
N TRP A 126 2.17 -15.14 3.28
CA TRP A 126 2.60 -15.83 4.48
C TRP A 126 1.45 -16.00 5.47
N PRO A 127 1.29 -17.17 6.12
CA PRO A 127 0.33 -17.34 7.20
C PRO A 127 0.76 -16.54 8.44
N LYS A 128 -0.22 -16.14 9.27
CA LYS A 128 0.02 -15.24 10.42
C LYS A 128 1.09 -15.72 11.41
N ASP A 129 1.27 -17.03 11.55
CA ASP A 129 2.22 -17.62 12.47
C ASP A 129 3.69 -17.45 12.02
N GLU A 130 3.92 -17.06 10.75
CA GLU A 130 5.23 -16.81 10.18
C GLU A 130 5.60 -15.31 10.10
N TRP A 131 4.65 -14.39 10.31
CA TRP A 131 4.87 -12.95 10.10
C TRP A 131 6.03 -12.40 10.92
N LEU A 132 6.09 -12.72 12.22
CA LEU A 132 7.19 -12.27 13.08
C LEU A 132 8.55 -12.76 12.56
N GLN A 133 8.63 -14.01 12.13
CA GLN A 133 9.86 -14.58 11.60
C GLN A 133 10.27 -13.86 10.31
N LYS A 134 9.33 -13.61 9.40
CA LYS A 134 9.59 -12.93 8.13
C LYS A 134 10.01 -11.47 8.33
N ILE A 135 9.35 -10.74 9.22
CA ILE A 135 9.73 -9.37 9.58
C ILE A 135 11.16 -9.33 10.14
N ASN A 136 11.56 -10.32 10.94
CA ASN A 136 12.92 -10.41 11.49
C ASN A 136 13.99 -10.83 10.47
N GLN A 137 13.58 -11.44 9.34
CA GLN A 137 14.49 -11.82 8.26
C GLN A 137 14.86 -10.64 7.35
N VAL A 138 14.07 -9.55 7.35
CA VAL A 138 14.39 -8.35 6.57
C VAL A 138 15.70 -7.74 7.11
N ASP A 139 16.70 -7.63 6.25
CA ASP A 139 17.98 -7.00 6.61
C ASP A 139 17.78 -5.49 6.84
N ARG A 140 17.97 -5.07 8.08
CA ARG A 140 17.87 -3.66 8.49
C ARG A 140 19.24 -3.00 8.69
N SER A 141 20.32 -3.70 8.42
CA SER A 141 21.68 -3.17 8.59
C SER A 141 22.04 -2.12 7.54
N GLN A 142 21.36 -2.18 6.37
CA GLN A 142 21.58 -1.25 5.27
C GLN A 142 20.32 -0.42 5.01
N VAL A 143 20.47 0.89 5.07
CA VAL A 143 19.44 1.85 4.71
C VAL A 143 19.75 2.39 3.31
N ARG A 144 19.06 1.86 2.30
CA ARG A 144 19.34 2.16 0.90
C ARG A 144 18.73 3.48 0.41
N ALA A 145 17.68 3.95 1.07
CA ALA A 145 17.02 5.23 0.76
C ALA A 145 16.42 5.85 2.03
N ALA A 146 16.26 7.17 2.01
CA ALA A 146 15.46 7.92 2.96
C ALA A 146 14.24 8.50 2.26
N ILE A 147 13.08 8.46 2.92
CA ILE A 147 11.83 9.05 2.44
C ILE A 147 11.39 10.11 3.45
N GLN A 148 11.11 11.31 2.96
CA GLN A 148 10.49 12.40 3.73
C GLN A 148 9.09 12.65 3.16
N VAL A 149 8.08 12.72 4.03
CA VAL A 149 6.68 12.92 3.64
C VAL A 149 6.14 14.14 4.38
N ILE A 150 5.53 15.07 3.64
CA ILE A 150 4.84 16.24 4.19
C ILE A 150 3.43 16.29 3.60
N ASN A 151 2.45 16.06 4.45
CA ASN A 151 1.03 16.14 4.11
C ASN A 151 0.51 17.56 4.31
N GLN A 152 -0.32 18.02 3.38
CA GLN A 152 -1.10 19.24 3.47
C GLN A 152 -2.56 18.88 3.28
N TYR A 153 -3.38 19.12 4.30
CA TYR A 153 -4.82 18.91 4.22
C TYR A 153 -5.52 20.27 4.39
N ASP A 154 -6.40 20.61 3.48
CA ASP A 154 -7.01 21.93 3.41
C ASP A 154 -8.52 21.94 3.76
N ALA A 155 -9.09 23.15 3.80
CA ALA A 155 -10.50 23.35 4.10
C ALA A 155 -11.46 22.83 3.01
N ASP A 156 -10.95 22.57 1.81
CA ASP A 156 -11.71 21.98 0.71
C ASP A 156 -11.67 20.45 0.74
N LEU A 157 -11.24 19.88 1.87
CA LEU A 157 -11.10 18.44 2.11
C LEU A 157 -10.15 17.77 1.10
N LYS A 158 -9.13 18.48 0.67
CA LYS A 158 -8.10 17.97 -0.25
C LYS A 158 -6.84 17.65 0.52
N LEU A 159 -6.37 16.42 0.38
CA LEU A 159 -5.05 16.00 0.82
C LEU A 159 -4.07 16.15 -0.34
N LYS A 160 -2.96 16.85 -0.10
CA LYS A 160 -1.77 16.84 -0.96
C LYS A 160 -0.62 16.18 -0.21
N VAL A 161 -0.08 15.13 -0.80
CA VAL A 161 1.09 14.41 -0.32
C VAL A 161 2.30 14.91 -1.07
N ASN A 162 3.29 15.43 -0.35
CA ASN A 162 4.59 15.80 -0.90
C ASN A 162 5.63 14.83 -0.38
N THR A 163 6.39 14.23 -1.28
CA THR A 163 7.41 13.23 -0.97
C THR A 163 8.75 13.66 -1.54
N LYS A 164 9.82 13.49 -0.75
CA LYS A 164 11.20 13.57 -1.20
C LYS A 164 11.90 12.27 -0.86
N VAL A 165 12.60 11.71 -1.84
CA VAL A 165 13.43 10.53 -1.68
C VAL A 165 14.88 10.92 -1.89
N THR A 166 15.75 10.43 -1.00
CA THR A 166 17.21 10.55 -1.12
C THR A 166 17.79 9.15 -1.15
N MET A 167 18.47 8.78 -2.22
CA MET A 167 19.18 7.49 -2.31
C MET A 167 20.43 7.53 -1.43
N LEU A 168 20.61 6.53 -0.57
CA LEU A 168 21.76 6.42 0.33
C LEU A 168 22.81 5.41 -0.16
N GLU A 169 22.45 4.60 -1.16
CA GLU A 169 23.31 3.69 -1.90
C GLU A 169 23.04 3.82 -3.40
N ASP A 170 23.95 3.31 -4.22
CA ASP A 170 23.75 3.22 -5.67
C ASP A 170 22.64 2.20 -5.97
N ASN A 171 21.81 2.49 -6.95
CA ASN A 171 20.77 1.59 -7.43
C ASN A 171 20.75 1.56 -8.95
N ASP A 172 20.93 0.37 -9.52
CA ASP A 172 20.99 0.15 -10.97
C ASP A 172 19.69 -0.46 -11.54
N HIS A 173 18.70 -0.71 -10.69
CA HIS A 173 17.43 -1.31 -11.09
C HIS A 173 16.32 -0.27 -11.18
N PRO A 174 15.31 -0.49 -12.02
CA PRO A 174 14.08 0.31 -12.00
C PRO A 174 13.41 0.26 -10.64
N LEU A 175 12.97 1.43 -10.17
CA LEU A 175 12.26 1.60 -8.91
C LEU A 175 10.82 2.07 -9.16
N ARG A 176 9.96 1.83 -8.17
CA ARG A 176 8.62 2.44 -8.13
C ARG A 176 8.36 3.04 -6.75
N LEU A 177 7.76 4.23 -6.77
CA LEU A 177 7.29 4.92 -5.57
C LEU A 177 5.78 4.79 -5.48
N SER A 178 5.29 4.11 -4.46
CA SER A 178 3.86 3.97 -4.17
C SER A 178 3.45 4.88 -3.02
N VAL A 179 2.23 5.45 -3.14
CA VAL A 179 1.61 6.29 -2.12
C VAL A 179 0.24 5.74 -1.82
N PHE A 180 0.08 5.15 -0.64
CA PHE A 180 -1.19 4.59 -0.17
C PHE A 180 -1.79 5.45 0.93
N LEU A 181 -3.12 5.48 0.98
CA LEU A 181 -3.88 6.05 2.08
C LEU A 181 -4.51 4.90 2.87
N ILE A 182 -4.26 4.87 4.16
CA ILE A 182 -4.90 3.93 5.09
C ILE A 182 -5.72 4.69 6.13
N GLU A 183 -6.69 4.01 6.75
CA GLU A 183 -7.55 4.58 7.79
C GLU A 183 -7.71 3.61 8.95
N ASP A 184 -7.62 4.12 10.17
CA ASP A 184 -7.84 3.41 11.41
C ASP A 184 -9.23 3.72 11.99
N GLY A 185 -9.71 2.86 12.90
CA GLY A 185 -10.89 3.14 13.69
C GLY A 185 -12.21 3.02 12.94
N ILE A 186 -12.28 2.26 11.85
CA ILE A 186 -13.52 2.04 11.10
C ILE A 186 -14.35 0.98 11.83
N VAL A 187 -15.46 1.39 12.46
CA VAL A 187 -16.34 0.48 13.21
C VAL A 187 -17.39 -0.12 12.29
N LYS A 188 -17.26 -1.40 11.97
CA LYS A 188 -18.18 -2.18 11.11
C LYS A 188 -18.23 -3.64 11.58
N PRO A 189 -19.30 -4.39 11.23
CA PRO A 189 -19.40 -5.82 11.58
C PRO A 189 -18.25 -6.66 11.03
N GLN A 190 -17.78 -7.62 11.84
CA GLN A 190 -16.73 -8.59 11.50
C GLN A 190 -17.13 -9.99 11.95
N MET A 191 -16.98 -10.98 11.10
CA MET A 191 -17.08 -12.40 11.50
C MET A 191 -15.91 -12.79 12.41
N SER A 192 -16.24 -13.50 13.49
CA SER A 192 -15.24 -14.10 14.38
C SER A 192 -15.70 -15.51 14.77
N ASN A 193 -14.95 -16.51 14.34
CA ASN A 193 -15.38 -17.91 14.51
C ASN A 193 -16.81 -18.14 13.96
N THR A 194 -17.77 -18.41 14.84
CA THR A 194 -19.18 -18.67 14.50
C THR A 194 -20.10 -17.48 14.78
N THR A 195 -19.58 -16.35 15.24
CA THR A 195 -20.34 -15.17 15.64
C THR A 195 -19.97 -13.93 14.81
N THR A 196 -20.78 -12.91 14.90
CA THR A 196 -20.45 -11.58 14.36
C THR A 196 -20.23 -10.63 15.51
N ILE A 197 -19.12 -9.89 15.46
CA ILE A 197 -18.86 -8.76 16.33
C ILE A 197 -19.39 -7.54 15.57
N GLU A 198 -20.47 -6.93 16.07
CA GLU A 198 -21.17 -5.86 15.36
C GLU A 198 -20.36 -4.56 15.36
N ASP A 199 -19.72 -4.23 16.48
CA ASP A 199 -18.92 -3.01 16.68
C ASP A 199 -17.41 -3.34 16.64
N TYR A 200 -16.97 -4.05 15.58
CA TYR A 200 -15.56 -4.36 15.39
C TYR A 200 -14.81 -3.17 14.81
N THR A 201 -13.67 -2.83 15.40
CA THR A 201 -12.79 -1.76 14.92
C THR A 201 -11.79 -2.31 13.92
N HIS A 202 -11.87 -1.87 12.68
CA HIS A 202 -10.91 -2.17 11.63
C HIS A 202 -9.84 -1.08 11.59
N ASN A 203 -8.57 -1.48 11.63
CA ASN A 203 -7.42 -0.58 11.59
C ASN A 203 -6.56 -0.85 10.34
N HIS A 204 -5.72 0.12 9.99
CA HIS A 204 -4.78 0.07 8.86
C HIS A 204 -5.43 -0.19 7.49
N VAL A 205 -6.72 0.10 7.35
CA VAL A 205 -7.53 -0.25 6.18
C VAL A 205 -7.08 0.55 4.96
N LEU A 206 -6.67 -0.12 3.89
CA LEU A 206 -6.35 0.53 2.61
C LEU A 206 -7.59 1.22 2.04
N ARG A 207 -7.52 2.55 1.89
CA ARG A 207 -8.60 3.36 1.31
C ARG A 207 -8.34 3.67 -0.17
N ALA A 208 -7.09 3.96 -0.51
CA ALA A 208 -6.71 4.28 -1.89
C ALA A 208 -5.21 4.10 -2.15
N ALA A 209 -4.86 3.77 -3.39
CA ALA A 209 -3.52 3.96 -3.93
C ALA A 209 -3.51 5.28 -4.71
N LEU A 210 -2.91 6.33 -4.13
CA LEU A 210 -3.07 7.71 -4.60
C LEU A 210 -2.38 7.97 -5.94
N ASN A 211 -1.41 7.16 -6.29
CA ASN A 211 -0.67 7.24 -7.55
C ASN A 211 -0.72 5.94 -8.37
N GLY A 212 -1.84 5.21 -8.22
CA GLY A 212 -2.09 3.94 -8.89
C GLY A 212 -1.55 2.74 -8.13
N THR A 213 -2.04 1.55 -8.50
CA THR A 213 -1.75 0.28 -7.82
C THR A 213 -0.26 0.03 -7.67
N TYR A 214 0.51 0.33 -8.71
CA TYR A 214 1.94 0.03 -8.78
C TYR A 214 2.85 1.25 -8.55
N GLY A 215 2.28 2.43 -8.36
CA GLY A 215 3.03 3.64 -8.10
C GLY A 215 3.72 4.26 -9.32
N GLN A 216 4.45 5.34 -9.08
CA GLN A 216 5.22 6.09 -10.08
C GLN A 216 6.50 5.35 -10.44
N PRO A 217 6.74 5.01 -11.74
CA PRO A 217 7.97 4.36 -12.17
C PRO A 217 9.14 5.34 -12.27
N TYR A 218 10.35 4.82 -11.99
CA TYR A 218 11.65 5.44 -12.20
C TYR A 218 12.56 4.40 -12.85
N GLU A 219 12.84 4.56 -14.14
CA GLU A 219 13.50 3.55 -14.96
C GLU A 219 15.03 3.69 -14.97
N ASP A 220 15.56 4.89 -14.68
CA ASP A 220 16.98 5.18 -14.74
C ASP A 220 17.71 4.72 -13.48
N ALA A 221 18.99 4.38 -13.64
CA ALA A 221 19.89 4.15 -12.51
C ALA A 221 19.97 5.40 -11.61
N MET A 222 19.98 5.17 -10.31
CA MET A 222 20.04 6.24 -9.30
C MET A 222 21.31 6.10 -8.46
N PRO A 223 22.35 6.87 -8.76
CA PRO A 223 23.55 6.94 -7.92
C PRO A 223 23.22 7.39 -6.49
N ARG A 224 24.07 7.00 -5.56
CA ARG A 224 24.02 7.49 -4.19
C ARG A 224 23.94 9.02 -4.15
N LEU A 225 23.10 9.56 -3.25
CA LEU A 225 22.76 10.97 -3.08
C LEU A 225 21.90 11.57 -4.21
N THR A 226 21.40 10.75 -5.14
CA THR A 226 20.33 11.20 -6.02
C THR A 226 19.10 11.56 -5.18
N GLU A 227 18.58 12.76 -5.40
CA GLU A 227 17.33 13.23 -4.79
C GLU A 227 16.27 13.41 -5.85
N PHE A 228 15.06 12.97 -5.56
CA PHE A 228 13.89 13.26 -6.39
C PHE A 228 12.67 13.52 -5.53
N THR A 229 11.72 14.24 -6.11
CA THR A 229 10.48 14.59 -5.43
C THR A 229 9.27 14.12 -6.21
N TYR A 230 8.21 13.82 -5.49
CA TYR A 230 6.92 13.45 -6.04
C TYR A 230 5.80 14.09 -5.23
N ALA A 231 4.75 14.54 -5.87
CA ALA A 231 3.54 14.96 -5.19
C ALA A 231 2.30 14.47 -5.93
N CYS A 232 1.29 14.13 -5.16
CA CYS A 232 -0.05 13.78 -5.65
C CYS A 232 -1.10 14.29 -4.67
N SER A 233 -2.36 14.34 -5.12
CA SER A 233 -3.45 14.76 -4.24
C SER A 233 -4.70 13.92 -4.43
N VAL A 234 -5.56 13.93 -3.40
CA VAL A 234 -6.87 13.29 -3.41
C VAL A 234 -7.88 14.15 -2.66
N SER A 235 -9.12 14.17 -3.13
CA SER A 235 -10.23 14.81 -2.42
C SER A 235 -10.90 13.79 -1.50
N PHE A 236 -11.24 14.20 -0.28
CA PHE A 236 -12.06 13.43 0.67
C PHE A 236 -13.56 13.75 0.54
N ALA A 237 -13.93 14.77 -0.25
CA ALA A 237 -15.29 15.32 -0.30
C ALA A 237 -16.37 14.30 -0.68
N GLU A 238 -16.02 13.27 -1.46
CA GLU A 238 -16.96 12.23 -1.91
C GLU A 238 -16.73 10.88 -1.21
N HIS A 239 -15.92 10.89 -0.15
CA HIS A 239 -15.57 9.70 0.61
C HIS A 239 -16.03 9.82 2.07
N ASP A 240 -16.25 8.69 2.71
CA ASP A 240 -16.55 8.61 4.15
C ASP A 240 -15.28 8.53 5.02
N TRP A 241 -14.14 8.99 4.49
CA TRP A 241 -12.85 8.94 5.18
C TRP A 241 -12.73 9.99 6.27
N ASN A 242 -12.22 9.58 7.42
CA ASN A 242 -11.92 10.51 8.51
C ASN A 242 -10.43 10.90 8.48
N ALA A 243 -10.15 12.13 8.06
CA ALA A 243 -8.78 12.62 7.92
C ALA A 243 -7.95 12.53 9.22
N ALA A 244 -8.62 12.62 10.41
CA ALA A 244 -7.94 12.49 11.69
C ALA A 244 -7.45 11.05 11.98
N ASN A 245 -8.03 10.06 11.29
CA ASN A 245 -7.70 8.66 11.43
C ASN A 245 -6.89 8.13 10.23
N CYS A 246 -6.62 8.99 9.25
CA CYS A 246 -5.91 8.59 8.04
C CYS A 246 -4.41 8.81 8.16
N THR A 247 -3.67 7.85 7.60
CA THR A 247 -2.20 7.88 7.48
C THR A 247 -1.81 7.60 6.04
N VAL A 248 -0.84 8.35 5.54
CA VAL A 248 -0.20 8.10 4.24
C VAL A 248 0.96 7.13 4.44
N VAL A 249 1.01 6.09 3.62
CA VAL A 249 2.12 5.12 3.57
C VAL A 249 2.83 5.31 2.23
N VAL A 250 4.07 5.74 2.25
CA VAL A 250 4.91 5.93 1.06
C VAL A 250 6.01 4.90 1.07
N PHE A 251 6.16 4.15 -0.02
CA PHE A 251 7.24 3.17 -0.11
C PHE A 251 7.86 3.12 -1.49
N LEU A 252 9.18 2.95 -1.49
CA LEU A 252 10.01 2.74 -2.67
C LEU A 252 10.32 1.25 -2.78
N TYR A 253 10.10 0.64 -3.94
CA TYR A 253 10.41 -0.76 -4.16
C TYR A 253 11.13 -1.00 -5.48
N ASP A 254 11.97 -2.01 -5.49
CA ASP A 254 12.72 -2.48 -6.64
C ASP A 254 11.81 -3.33 -7.55
N VAL A 255 11.71 -2.98 -8.82
CA VAL A 255 10.81 -3.68 -9.77
C VAL A 255 11.29 -5.08 -10.08
N GLN A 256 12.59 -5.32 -10.06
CA GLN A 256 13.17 -6.60 -10.44
C GLN A 256 13.03 -7.65 -9.35
N SER A 257 13.31 -7.28 -8.09
CA SER A 257 13.18 -8.17 -6.94
C SER A 257 11.79 -8.15 -6.30
N GLY A 258 11.03 -7.08 -6.51
CA GLY A 258 9.80 -6.76 -5.78
C GLY A 258 10.04 -6.14 -4.40
N GLU A 259 11.27 -6.23 -3.87
CA GLU A 259 11.59 -5.85 -2.49
C GLU A 259 11.39 -4.35 -2.22
N VAL A 260 10.73 -4.04 -1.09
CA VAL A 260 10.64 -2.66 -0.60
C VAL A 260 12.02 -2.19 -0.13
N VAL A 261 12.52 -1.14 -0.77
CA VAL A 261 13.80 -0.49 -0.43
C VAL A 261 13.68 0.34 0.83
N GLN A 262 12.58 1.07 0.98
CA GLN A 262 12.24 1.88 2.15
C GLN A 262 10.74 2.15 2.19
N VAL A 263 10.19 2.29 3.38
CA VAL A 263 8.81 2.74 3.62
C VAL A 263 8.80 3.83 4.68
N GLU A 264 7.86 4.79 4.56
CA GLU A 264 7.62 5.84 5.53
C GLU A 264 6.12 6.06 5.70
N THR A 265 5.72 6.47 6.89
CA THR A 265 4.33 6.77 7.23
C THR A 265 4.20 8.18 7.76
N ALA A 266 3.12 8.87 7.40
CA ALA A 266 2.83 10.20 7.90
C ALA A 266 1.31 10.38 8.12
N PRO A 267 0.85 10.82 9.29
CA PRO A 267 -0.57 11.12 9.51
C PRO A 267 -1.04 12.22 8.56
N VAL A 268 -2.31 12.16 8.15
CA VAL A 268 -2.91 13.20 7.26
C VAL A 268 -3.01 14.53 8.00
N LEU A 269 -3.45 14.51 9.26
CA LEU A 269 -3.46 15.68 10.13
C LEU A 269 -2.29 15.57 11.13
N GLN A 270 -1.51 16.66 11.22
CA GLN A 270 -0.38 16.79 12.15
C GLN A 270 -0.81 17.55 13.40
#